data_cd0931043c2d04f331c9d6b3b7c508f7
#
_entry.id   cd0931043c2d04f331c9d6b3b7c508f7
#
_cell.length_a   1.000
_cell.length_b   1.000
_cell.length_c   1.000
_cell.angle_alpha   90.00
_cell.angle_beta   90.00
_cell.angle_gamma   90.00
#
_symmetry.space_group_name_H-M   'P 1'
#
loop_
_entity.id
_entity.type
_entity.pdbx_description
1 polymer ?
#
loop_
_entity_poly.entity_id
_entity_poly.type
_entity_poly.pdbx_seq_one_letter_code
_entity_poly.pdbx_strand_id
1 'polypeptide(L)'
;VEITGPDMLKLKSNALDLIGKISAIKGVHSVRPEFKFGNPELRFIPRREDAARLDMGMNEIGDIIESLNAGKYLGEFNDQGEPIDFILVQKKDANKLGLEDYRSLPVWTDEGMMTHLGHLVDIKIDAGPARIDHIGTERAIKLRVQVKKDIAMQLVIDRVDEEALVDARKNLGEEYGLRIGGSADELASTEKSLMNSFAYALGFIYLLLVALFSSFLRPFIVMLTVALAVSGSFLGITWNNWFQRGNILEILQEWKVPNAQAMAADWNWITFDILTQLGIVILAGIVVNNAILIVHQMLNNIKAGMGEREALLLSCQTRLRPIMMTVISSVFGMIPLAFGEGAGTELYRGMGTALIGGLSISTVFTLFLVPVLISLLNDMGFHTKKEDLVKESLH
;
A
#
# COMPACT_ATOMS: atom_id res chain seq x y z
N VAL A 1 -0.02 10.65 1.40
CA VAL A 1 -0.28 11.12 2.76
C VAL A 1 -1.48 12.05 2.71
N GLU A 2 -2.40 11.90 3.63
CA GLU A 2 -3.65 12.64 3.73
C GLU A 2 -3.67 13.42 5.03
N ILE A 3 -4.01 14.72 4.93
CA ILE A 3 -4.12 15.63 6.06
C ILE A 3 -5.57 16.11 6.09
N THR A 4 -6.29 15.89 7.19
CA THR A 4 -7.68 16.34 7.36
C THR A 4 -7.80 17.38 8.46
N GLY A 5 -8.79 18.25 8.37
CA GLY A 5 -9.06 19.26 9.41
C GLY A 5 -10.02 20.37 8.99
N PRO A 6 -10.47 21.19 9.94
CA PRO A 6 -11.51 22.18 9.70
C PRO A 6 -11.03 23.43 8.93
N ASP A 7 -9.77 23.86 9.13
CA ASP A 7 -9.23 25.09 8.56
C ASP A 7 -8.31 24.84 7.37
N MET A 8 -8.73 25.27 6.17
CA MET A 8 -8.00 25.09 4.93
C MET A 8 -6.66 25.83 4.88
N LEU A 9 -6.53 26.98 5.54
CA LEU A 9 -5.28 27.74 5.55
C LEU A 9 -4.22 27.02 6.39
N LYS A 10 -4.60 26.49 7.55
CA LYS A 10 -3.73 25.69 8.40
C LYS A 10 -3.38 24.35 7.74
N LEU A 11 -4.35 23.70 7.08
CA LEU A 11 -4.08 22.49 6.30
C LEU A 11 -3.02 22.74 5.25
N LYS A 12 -3.10 23.87 4.54
CA LYS A 12 -2.16 24.25 3.48
C LYS A 12 -0.76 24.52 4.04
N SER A 13 -0.64 25.24 5.16
CA SER A 13 0.66 25.51 5.80
C SER A 13 1.32 24.23 6.28
N ASN A 14 0.56 23.34 6.93
CA ASN A 14 1.04 22.03 7.39
C ASN A 14 1.44 21.10 6.22
N ALA A 15 0.68 21.14 5.12
CA ALA A 15 1.00 20.39 3.93
C ALA A 15 2.34 20.83 3.32
N LEU A 16 2.61 22.13 3.26
CA LEU A 16 3.87 22.66 2.75
C LEU A 16 5.07 22.28 3.63
N ASP A 17 4.93 22.32 4.96
CA ASP A 17 5.95 21.86 5.90
C ASP A 17 6.24 20.35 5.72
N LEU A 18 5.18 19.54 5.61
CA LEU A 18 5.30 18.11 5.36
C LEU A 18 5.96 17.78 4.02
N ILE A 19 5.67 18.54 2.96
CA ILE A 19 6.35 18.36 1.67
C ILE A 19 7.86 18.50 1.84
N GLY A 20 8.31 19.50 2.60
CA GLY A 20 9.75 19.70 2.88
C GLY A 20 10.36 18.50 3.61
N LYS A 21 9.73 18.05 4.68
CA LYS A 21 10.19 16.92 5.50
C LYS A 21 10.21 15.61 4.72
N ILE A 22 9.11 15.26 4.04
CA ILE A 22 9.00 14.01 3.28
C ILE A 22 9.97 14.01 2.08
N SER A 23 10.18 15.14 1.43
CA SER A 23 11.13 15.23 0.29
C SER A 23 12.58 14.99 0.69
N ALA A 24 12.93 15.20 1.96
CA ALA A 24 14.27 14.94 2.49
C ALA A 24 14.52 13.46 2.79
N ILE A 25 13.46 12.63 2.86
CA ILE A 25 13.56 11.22 3.20
C ILE A 25 14.21 10.43 2.05
N LYS A 26 15.16 9.59 2.41
CA LYS A 26 15.86 8.74 1.45
C LYS A 26 14.90 7.70 0.84
N GLY A 27 14.79 7.71 -0.49
CA GLY A 27 13.87 6.81 -1.21
C GLY A 27 12.65 7.52 -1.79
N VAL A 28 12.37 8.73 -1.38
CA VAL A 28 11.35 9.57 -2.00
C VAL A 28 11.92 10.17 -3.29
N HIS A 29 11.17 10.06 -4.38
CA HIS A 29 11.53 10.67 -5.67
C HIS A 29 10.95 12.07 -5.77
N SER A 30 9.68 12.25 -5.46
CA SER A 30 9.02 13.55 -5.44
C SER A 30 7.77 13.53 -4.54
N VAL A 31 7.44 14.70 -3.99
CA VAL A 31 6.19 14.93 -3.25
C VAL A 31 5.42 16.00 -3.98
N ARG A 32 4.17 15.73 -4.34
CA ARG A 32 3.31 16.69 -5.03
C ARG A 32 1.99 16.83 -4.27
N PRO A 33 1.59 18.07 -3.94
CA PRO A 33 0.26 18.30 -3.41
C PRO A 33 -0.79 18.08 -4.52
N GLU A 34 -1.91 17.45 -4.18
CA GLU A 34 -3.05 17.31 -5.11
C GLU A 34 -3.95 18.55 -5.13
N PHE A 35 -3.74 19.52 -4.25
CA PHE A 35 -4.43 20.79 -4.36
C PHE A 35 -3.82 21.63 -5.48
N LYS A 36 -4.67 22.22 -6.31
CA LYS A 36 -4.28 23.22 -7.27
C LYS A 36 -4.58 24.59 -6.68
N PHE A 37 -3.63 25.51 -6.79
CA PHE A 37 -3.96 26.93 -6.63
C PHE A 37 -5.02 27.24 -7.67
N GLY A 38 -6.11 27.87 -7.26
CA GLY A 38 -7.12 28.35 -8.20
C GLY A 38 -6.52 29.37 -9.15
N ASN A 39 -7.20 29.57 -10.24
CA ASN A 39 -6.87 30.69 -11.12
C ASN A 39 -6.98 31.99 -10.31
N PRO A 40 -6.17 33.02 -10.64
CA PRO A 40 -6.35 34.32 -10.02
C PRO A 40 -7.76 34.83 -10.32
N GLU A 41 -8.47 35.22 -9.25
CA GLU A 41 -9.83 35.72 -9.29
C GLU A 41 -9.82 37.19 -8.92
N LEU A 42 -10.61 38.01 -9.61
CA LEU A 42 -10.90 39.36 -9.18
C LEU A 42 -12.11 39.33 -8.24
N ARG A 43 -11.88 39.68 -6.97
CA ARG A 43 -12.94 39.76 -5.98
C ARG A 43 -13.36 41.23 -5.80
N PHE A 44 -14.59 41.53 -6.15
CA PHE A 44 -15.19 42.86 -5.97
C PHE A 44 -15.90 42.87 -4.62
N ILE A 45 -15.45 43.70 -3.72
CA ILE A 45 -16.03 43.86 -2.38
C ILE A 45 -16.74 45.22 -2.31
N PRO A 46 -18.08 45.27 -2.28
CA PRO A 46 -18.81 46.52 -2.26
C PRO A 46 -18.57 47.30 -0.96
N ARG A 47 -18.35 48.61 -1.08
CA ARG A 47 -18.28 49.52 0.04
C ARG A 47 -19.69 50.00 0.35
N ARG A 48 -20.34 49.36 1.32
CA ARG A 48 -21.75 49.58 1.65
C ARG A 48 -22.09 51.02 2.01
N GLU A 49 -21.20 51.75 2.72
CA GLU A 49 -21.38 53.12 3.10
C GLU A 49 -21.36 54.08 1.90
N ASP A 50 -20.42 53.86 0.98
CA ASP A 50 -20.29 54.70 -0.20
C ASP A 50 -21.42 54.45 -1.21
N ALA A 51 -21.83 53.19 -1.37
CA ALA A 51 -22.98 52.83 -2.18
C ALA A 51 -24.29 53.43 -1.64
N ALA A 52 -24.51 53.38 -0.33
CA ALA A 52 -25.68 53.97 0.32
C ALA A 52 -25.76 55.51 0.19
N ARG A 53 -24.61 56.18 0.17
CA ARG A 53 -24.56 57.65 -0.06
C ARG A 53 -24.99 58.06 -1.47
N LEU A 54 -24.87 57.16 -2.41
CA LEU A 54 -25.22 57.36 -3.83
C LEU A 54 -26.53 56.66 -4.21
N ASP A 55 -27.30 56.22 -3.19
CA ASP A 55 -28.55 55.48 -3.31
C ASP A 55 -28.48 54.26 -4.26
N MET A 56 -27.34 53.63 -4.29
CA MET A 56 -27.12 52.43 -5.13
C MET A 56 -27.28 51.14 -4.35
N GLY A 57 -28.12 50.24 -4.85
CA GLY A 57 -28.32 48.91 -4.28
C GLY A 57 -27.13 47.98 -4.51
N MET A 58 -26.90 47.05 -3.54
CA MET A 58 -25.82 46.05 -3.69
C MET A 58 -26.07 45.13 -4.90
N ASN A 59 -27.31 44.78 -5.22
CA ASN A 59 -27.67 43.98 -6.35
C ASN A 59 -27.37 44.71 -7.67
N GLU A 60 -27.61 46.00 -7.72
CA GLU A 60 -27.34 46.83 -8.86
C GLU A 60 -25.85 46.91 -9.21
N ILE A 61 -24.99 47.05 -8.16
CA ILE A 61 -23.53 46.97 -8.33
C ILE A 61 -23.13 45.57 -8.87
N GLY A 62 -23.76 44.52 -8.34
CA GLY A 62 -23.56 43.12 -8.78
C GLY A 62 -23.94 42.95 -10.28
N ASP A 63 -25.13 43.44 -10.67
CA ASP A 63 -25.62 43.35 -12.05
C ASP A 63 -24.73 44.10 -13.03
N ILE A 64 -24.18 45.25 -12.63
CA ILE A 64 -23.21 46.00 -13.43
C ILE A 64 -21.95 45.18 -13.65
N ILE A 65 -21.39 44.60 -12.60
CA ILE A 65 -20.15 43.75 -12.70
C ILE A 65 -20.40 42.49 -13.51
N GLU A 66 -21.54 41.83 -13.32
CA GLU A 66 -21.94 40.66 -14.09
C GLU A 66 -22.09 40.98 -15.57
N SER A 67 -22.80 42.07 -15.88
CA SER A 67 -23.03 42.54 -17.27
C SER A 67 -21.72 42.84 -18.00
N LEU A 68 -20.72 43.35 -17.30
CA LEU A 68 -19.39 43.63 -17.86
C LEU A 68 -18.58 42.36 -18.16
N ASN A 69 -18.70 41.31 -17.34
CA ASN A 69 -17.92 40.12 -17.49
C ASN A 69 -18.59 38.99 -18.27
N ALA A 70 -19.87 38.73 -17.98
CA ALA A 70 -20.64 37.64 -18.57
C ALA A 70 -21.56 38.06 -19.69
N GLY A 71 -21.83 39.37 -19.79
CA GLY A 71 -22.84 39.94 -20.63
C GLY A 71 -24.20 39.97 -19.96
N LYS A 72 -25.10 40.81 -20.48
CA LYS A 72 -26.48 40.98 -19.98
C LYS A 72 -27.45 40.33 -20.96
N TYR A 73 -28.22 39.38 -20.50
CA TYR A 73 -29.31 38.81 -21.25
C TYR A 73 -30.41 39.86 -21.40
N LEU A 74 -30.81 40.17 -22.66
CA LEU A 74 -31.80 41.20 -22.98
C LEU A 74 -33.15 40.59 -23.37
N GLY A 75 -33.18 39.31 -23.73
CA GLY A 75 -34.37 38.61 -24.15
C GLY A 75 -34.09 37.62 -25.27
N GLU A 76 -35.16 37.09 -25.86
CA GLU A 76 -35.09 36.20 -27.03
C GLU A 76 -35.51 36.93 -28.31
N PHE A 77 -34.77 36.71 -29.37
CA PHE A 77 -35.13 37.12 -30.70
C PHE A 77 -35.60 35.90 -31.50
N ASN A 78 -36.78 35.96 -32.09
CA ASN A 78 -37.32 34.86 -32.88
C ASN A 78 -36.88 35.02 -34.33
N ASP A 79 -35.98 34.17 -34.80
CA ASP A 79 -35.58 34.10 -36.21
C ASP A 79 -36.17 32.84 -36.86
N GLN A 80 -37.09 33.04 -37.79
CA GLN A 80 -37.76 31.97 -38.56
C GLN A 80 -38.39 30.84 -37.71
N GLY A 81 -38.80 31.15 -36.47
CA GLY A 81 -39.43 30.18 -35.56
C GLY A 81 -38.48 29.55 -34.54
N GLU A 82 -37.19 29.86 -34.59
CA GLU A 82 -36.22 29.46 -33.57
C GLU A 82 -35.92 30.62 -32.60
N PRO A 83 -36.07 30.43 -31.28
CA PRO A 83 -35.72 31.43 -30.30
C PRO A 83 -34.17 31.50 -30.17
N ILE A 84 -33.62 32.70 -30.38
CA ILE A 84 -32.18 32.98 -30.22
C ILE A 84 -32.01 33.94 -29.07
N ASP A 85 -31.13 33.61 -28.11
CA ASP A 85 -30.80 34.46 -26.98
C ASP A 85 -30.10 35.75 -27.42
N PHE A 86 -30.65 36.89 -26.97
CA PHE A 86 -30.08 38.19 -27.23
C PHE A 86 -29.28 38.67 -26.01
N ILE A 87 -27.94 38.61 -26.12
CA ILE A 87 -27.02 38.93 -25.04
C ILE A 87 -26.18 40.14 -25.41
N LEU A 88 -26.22 41.16 -24.56
CA LEU A 88 -25.37 42.34 -24.70
C LEU A 88 -24.00 42.01 -24.07
N VAL A 89 -22.97 41.98 -24.88
CA VAL A 89 -21.59 41.73 -24.43
C VAL A 89 -20.70 42.92 -24.74
N GLN A 90 -19.70 43.12 -23.90
CA GLN A 90 -18.65 44.10 -24.17
C GLN A 90 -17.81 43.64 -25.39
N LYS A 91 -17.32 44.57 -26.19
CA LYS A 91 -16.50 44.27 -27.38
C LYS A 91 -15.30 43.37 -27.01
N LYS A 92 -14.99 42.41 -27.85
CA LYS A 92 -14.00 41.29 -27.61
C LYS A 92 -12.61 41.71 -27.14
N ASP A 93 -12.23 42.98 -27.32
CA ASP A 93 -10.94 43.52 -26.83
C ASP A 93 -10.95 43.81 -25.31
N ALA A 94 -12.13 43.78 -24.68
CA ALA A 94 -12.30 44.03 -23.26
C ALA A 94 -11.89 42.82 -22.33
N ASN A 95 -11.66 41.62 -22.88
CA ASN A 95 -11.04 40.51 -22.12
C ASN A 95 -9.63 40.78 -21.63
N LYS A 96 -9.11 41.97 -21.87
CA LYS A 96 -7.82 42.48 -21.39
C LYS A 96 -7.94 43.64 -20.39
N LEU A 97 -9.12 43.84 -19.80
CA LEU A 97 -9.29 44.87 -18.78
C LEU A 97 -8.33 44.60 -17.62
N GLY A 98 -7.43 45.51 -17.39
CA GLY A 98 -6.59 45.50 -16.21
C GLY A 98 -7.33 45.95 -14.95
N LEU A 99 -6.73 45.78 -13.79
CA LEU A 99 -7.32 46.20 -12.52
C LEU A 99 -7.70 47.71 -12.51
N GLU A 100 -6.89 48.53 -13.12
CA GLU A 100 -7.09 49.96 -13.20
C GLU A 100 -8.26 50.35 -14.14
N ASP A 101 -8.49 49.57 -15.19
CA ASP A 101 -9.63 49.78 -16.09
C ASP A 101 -10.95 49.54 -15.36
N TYR A 102 -11.03 48.53 -14.52
CA TYR A 102 -12.21 48.31 -13.67
C TYR A 102 -12.44 49.44 -12.65
N ARG A 103 -11.37 50.01 -12.07
CA ARG A 103 -11.47 51.10 -11.15
C ARG A 103 -11.97 52.41 -11.78
N SER A 104 -11.51 52.67 -13.00
CA SER A 104 -11.88 53.89 -13.76
C SER A 104 -13.21 53.81 -14.50
N LEU A 105 -13.89 52.64 -14.47
CA LEU A 105 -15.10 52.41 -15.19
C LEU A 105 -16.24 53.32 -14.73
N PRO A 106 -16.84 54.13 -15.62
CA PRO A 106 -17.95 55.02 -15.23
C PRO A 106 -19.24 54.22 -15.00
N VAL A 107 -19.89 54.52 -13.89
CA VAL A 107 -21.16 53.91 -13.46
C VAL A 107 -22.17 55.04 -13.23
N TRP A 108 -23.38 54.89 -13.74
CA TRP A 108 -24.46 55.85 -13.53
C TRP A 108 -25.27 55.41 -12.31
N THR A 109 -25.55 56.36 -11.41
CA THR A 109 -26.46 56.17 -10.30
C THR A 109 -27.91 56.41 -10.71
N ASP A 110 -28.86 55.90 -9.94
CA ASP A 110 -30.30 56.11 -10.18
C ASP A 110 -30.69 57.59 -10.25
N GLU A 111 -29.96 58.46 -9.56
CA GLU A 111 -30.15 59.91 -9.63
C GLU A 111 -29.54 60.58 -10.85
N GLY A 112 -28.94 59.77 -11.79
CA GLY A 112 -28.33 60.28 -13.01
C GLY A 112 -26.95 60.91 -12.83
N MET A 113 -26.29 60.70 -11.67
CA MET A 113 -24.92 61.13 -11.44
C MET A 113 -23.96 60.08 -11.93
N MET A 114 -22.81 60.49 -12.46
CA MET A 114 -21.74 59.59 -12.91
C MET A 114 -20.68 59.44 -11.81
N THR A 115 -20.39 58.22 -11.41
CA THR A 115 -19.31 57.90 -10.50
C THR A 115 -18.40 56.83 -11.12
N HIS A 116 -17.28 56.47 -10.49
CA HIS A 116 -16.39 55.40 -10.94
C HIS A 116 -16.60 54.16 -10.05
N LEU A 117 -16.55 52.95 -10.68
CA LEU A 117 -16.71 51.67 -10.00
C LEU A 117 -15.72 51.52 -8.81
N GLY A 118 -14.50 52.03 -8.97
CA GLY A 118 -13.49 52.02 -7.91
C GLY A 118 -13.86 52.79 -6.63
N HIS A 119 -14.87 53.71 -6.67
CA HIS A 119 -15.41 54.36 -5.48
C HIS A 119 -16.42 53.49 -4.74
N LEU A 120 -17.10 52.57 -5.46
CA LEU A 120 -18.15 51.71 -4.95
C LEU A 120 -17.65 50.36 -4.46
N VAL A 121 -16.51 49.87 -5.00
CA VAL A 121 -15.99 48.54 -4.70
C VAL A 121 -14.48 48.55 -4.43
N ASP A 122 -14.04 47.73 -3.53
CA ASP A 122 -12.65 47.35 -3.38
C ASP A 122 -12.37 46.14 -4.25
N ILE A 123 -11.39 46.26 -5.16
CA ILE A 123 -11.01 45.15 -6.06
C ILE A 123 -9.75 44.51 -5.53
N LYS A 124 -9.84 43.23 -5.17
CA LYS A 124 -8.68 42.41 -4.72
C LYS A 124 -8.43 41.28 -5.69
N ILE A 125 -7.16 41.01 -5.93
CA ILE A 125 -6.75 39.78 -6.60
C ILE A 125 -6.63 38.72 -5.52
N ASP A 126 -7.40 37.66 -5.62
CA ASP A 126 -7.36 36.52 -4.72
C ASP A 126 -7.16 35.25 -5.56
N ALA A 127 -6.70 34.19 -4.94
CA ALA A 127 -6.63 32.87 -5.56
C ALA A 127 -7.58 31.95 -4.79
N GLY A 128 -8.79 31.81 -5.31
CA GLY A 128 -9.75 30.87 -4.73
C GLY A 128 -9.22 29.43 -4.83
N PRO A 129 -9.63 28.52 -3.96
CA PRO A 129 -9.32 27.11 -4.12
C PRO A 129 -10.05 26.56 -5.33
N ALA A 130 -9.31 26.03 -6.32
CA ALA A 130 -9.92 25.44 -7.51
C ALA A 130 -10.77 24.21 -7.16
N ARG A 131 -10.40 23.51 -6.07
CA ARG A 131 -11.09 22.30 -5.59
C ARG A 131 -10.82 22.13 -4.10
N ILE A 132 -11.83 21.75 -3.36
CA ILE A 132 -11.72 21.36 -1.94
C ILE A 132 -12.05 19.87 -1.86
N ASP A 133 -11.04 19.06 -1.56
CA ASP A 133 -11.22 17.62 -1.36
C ASP A 133 -11.71 17.37 0.07
N HIS A 134 -12.54 16.33 0.22
CA HIS A 134 -13.01 15.85 1.51
C HIS A 134 -12.68 14.36 1.64
N ILE A 135 -12.41 13.95 2.87
CA ILE A 135 -12.29 12.54 3.27
C ILE A 135 -13.32 12.34 4.38
N GLY A 136 -14.36 11.55 4.07
CA GLY A 136 -15.54 11.53 4.93
C GLY A 136 -16.22 12.90 4.93
N THR A 137 -16.35 13.48 6.12
CA THR A 137 -16.98 14.81 6.34
C THR A 137 -15.97 15.95 6.48
N GLU A 138 -14.67 15.65 6.56
CA GLU A 138 -13.62 16.63 6.83
C GLU A 138 -12.93 17.09 5.55
N ARG A 139 -12.52 18.36 5.52
CA ARG A 139 -11.68 18.88 4.43
C ARG A 139 -10.32 18.20 4.47
N ALA A 140 -9.78 17.88 3.29
CA ALA A 140 -8.54 17.16 3.19
C ALA A 140 -7.58 17.76 2.17
N ILE A 141 -6.29 17.66 2.45
CA ILE A 141 -5.22 17.85 1.48
C ILE A 141 -4.49 16.53 1.30
N LYS A 142 -4.38 16.09 0.05
CA LYS A 142 -3.64 14.88 -0.31
C LYS A 142 -2.26 15.26 -0.83
N LEU A 143 -1.23 14.60 -0.29
CA LEU A 143 0.14 14.69 -0.76
C LEU A 143 0.48 13.38 -1.46
N ARG A 144 0.72 13.44 -2.75
CA ARG A 144 1.16 12.29 -3.54
C ARG A 144 2.67 12.15 -3.44
N VAL A 145 3.10 11.11 -2.75
CA VAL A 145 4.51 10.75 -2.61
C VAL A 145 4.87 9.72 -3.68
N GLN A 146 5.86 10.03 -4.50
CA GLN A 146 6.40 9.08 -5.47
C GLN A 146 7.68 8.49 -4.93
N VAL A 147 7.76 7.17 -4.93
CA VAL A 147 8.92 6.41 -4.48
C VAL A 147 9.85 6.15 -5.66
N LYS A 148 11.15 6.09 -5.42
CA LYS A 148 12.15 5.67 -6.43
C LYS A 148 11.90 4.20 -6.80
N LYS A 149 12.09 3.87 -8.09
CA LYS A 149 11.82 2.52 -8.60
C LYS A 149 12.64 1.41 -7.95
N ASP A 150 13.81 1.76 -7.45
CA ASP A 150 14.80 0.82 -6.90
C ASP A 150 14.62 0.52 -5.41
N ILE A 151 13.58 1.07 -4.77
CA ILE A 151 13.36 0.92 -3.33
C ILE A 151 11.95 0.36 -3.09
N ALA A 152 11.85 -0.64 -2.22
CA ALA A 152 10.57 -1.19 -1.84
C ALA A 152 9.66 -0.12 -1.20
N MET A 153 8.43 -0.04 -1.67
CA MET A 153 7.45 0.96 -1.21
C MET A 153 7.24 0.90 0.31
N GLN A 154 7.19 -0.31 0.89
CA GLN A 154 6.98 -0.51 2.32
C GLN A 154 8.06 0.19 3.16
N LEU A 155 9.32 0.06 2.78
CA LEU A 155 10.43 0.68 3.50
C LEU A 155 10.39 2.21 3.49
N VAL A 156 9.84 2.80 2.41
CA VAL A 156 9.64 4.26 2.34
C VAL A 156 8.44 4.68 3.16
N ILE A 157 7.37 3.88 3.19
CA ILE A 157 6.18 4.10 4.03
C ILE A 157 6.59 4.16 5.51
N ASP A 158 7.36 3.16 5.97
CA ASP A 158 7.82 3.06 7.35
C ASP A 158 8.67 4.28 7.73
N ARG A 159 9.61 4.68 6.87
CA ARG A 159 10.42 5.90 7.08
C ARG A 159 9.60 7.18 7.10
N VAL A 160 8.65 7.32 6.19
CA VAL A 160 7.75 8.49 6.17
C VAL A 160 6.94 8.56 7.45
N ASP A 161 6.43 7.43 7.93
CA ASP A 161 5.67 7.40 9.19
C ASP A 161 6.56 7.76 10.37
N GLU A 162 7.74 7.16 10.51
CA GLU A 162 8.65 7.36 11.64
C GLU A 162 9.32 8.75 11.63
N GLU A 163 9.83 9.21 10.49
CA GLU A 163 10.66 10.42 10.41
C GLU A 163 9.86 11.71 10.19
N ALA A 164 8.72 11.64 9.46
CA ALA A 164 7.94 12.83 9.13
C ALA A 164 6.61 12.92 9.85
N LEU A 165 5.85 11.80 9.96
CA LEU A 165 4.47 11.84 10.43
C LEU A 165 4.38 11.82 11.96
N VAL A 166 5.28 11.14 12.67
CA VAL A 166 5.29 11.09 14.14
C VAL A 166 5.43 12.50 14.72
N ASP A 167 6.39 13.28 14.22
CA ASP A 167 6.59 14.65 14.69
C ASP A 167 5.46 15.59 14.25
N ALA A 168 4.93 15.38 13.05
CA ALA A 168 3.81 16.17 12.55
C ALA A 168 2.52 15.92 13.37
N ARG A 169 2.23 14.68 13.74
CA ARG A 169 1.07 14.32 14.59
C ARG A 169 1.13 14.98 15.96
N LYS A 170 2.32 15.19 16.54
CA LYS A 170 2.49 15.89 17.82
C LYS A 170 2.21 17.39 17.73
N ASN A 171 2.50 17.99 16.57
CA ASN A 171 2.37 19.43 16.34
C ASN A 171 0.98 19.82 15.76
N LEU A 172 0.29 18.88 15.11
CA LEU A 172 -1.08 19.03 14.67
C LEU A 172 -2.01 18.83 15.88
N GLY A 173 -2.84 19.81 16.22
CA GLY A 173 -3.84 19.67 17.29
C GLY A 173 -4.79 18.50 17.04
N GLU A 174 -5.52 18.07 18.07
CA GLU A 174 -6.47 16.94 18.05
C GLU A 174 -7.55 17.04 16.96
N GLU A 175 -7.84 18.26 16.46
CA GLU A 175 -8.80 18.50 15.38
C GLU A 175 -8.27 18.18 13.97
N TYR A 176 -6.99 17.81 13.84
CA TYR A 176 -6.35 17.52 12.57
C TYR A 176 -5.95 16.05 12.49
N GLY A 177 -6.42 15.38 11.44
CA GLY A 177 -6.05 14.00 11.15
C GLY A 177 -4.85 13.93 10.19
N LEU A 178 -3.94 12.98 10.42
CA LEU A 178 -2.82 12.70 9.55
C LEU A 178 -2.69 11.19 9.36
N ARG A 179 -2.86 10.73 8.13
CA ARG A 179 -2.79 9.30 7.81
C ARG A 179 -2.08 9.03 6.48
N ILE A 180 -1.57 7.85 6.35
CA ILE A 180 -1.06 7.33 5.09
C ILE A 180 -2.25 6.67 4.39
N GLY A 181 -2.64 7.17 3.24
CA GLY A 181 -3.77 6.67 2.46
C GLY A 181 -3.34 6.16 1.07
N GLY A 182 -4.32 5.74 0.27
CA GLY A 182 -4.10 5.24 -1.08
C GLY A 182 -3.50 3.83 -1.09
N SER A 183 -2.59 3.55 -2.03
CA SER A 183 -1.97 2.23 -2.18
C SER A 183 -1.25 1.73 -0.93
N ALA A 184 -0.76 2.62 -0.07
CA ALA A 184 -0.12 2.27 1.19
C ALA A 184 -1.10 1.71 2.22
N ASP A 185 -2.30 2.30 2.32
CA ASP A 185 -3.37 1.79 3.20
C ASP A 185 -3.93 0.45 2.70
N GLU A 186 -4.06 0.30 1.38
CA GLU A 186 -4.43 -0.97 0.75
C GLU A 186 -3.38 -2.07 1.02
N LEU A 187 -2.09 -1.73 1.00
CA LEU A 187 -1.02 -2.66 1.35
C LEU A 187 -1.14 -3.12 2.81
N ALA A 188 -1.27 -2.19 3.76
CA ALA A 188 -1.40 -2.51 5.18
C ALA A 188 -2.66 -3.35 5.49
N SER A 189 -3.79 -3.05 4.85
CA SER A 189 -5.03 -3.81 4.99
C SER A 189 -4.90 -5.22 4.39
N THR A 190 -4.18 -5.34 3.27
CA THR A 190 -3.90 -6.61 2.61
C THR A 190 -2.98 -7.48 3.46
N GLU A 191 -1.92 -6.91 4.06
CA GLU A 191 -1.03 -7.61 4.98
C GLU A 191 -1.78 -8.21 6.16
N LYS A 192 -2.62 -7.42 6.82
CA LYS A 192 -3.48 -7.89 7.92
C LYS A 192 -4.44 -9.00 7.49
N SER A 193 -5.02 -8.87 6.30
CA SER A 193 -5.92 -9.87 5.72
C SER A 193 -5.20 -11.16 5.38
N LEU A 194 -3.97 -11.09 4.85
CA LEU A 194 -3.13 -12.26 4.58
C LEU A 194 -2.76 -13.00 5.85
N MET A 195 -2.39 -12.29 6.93
CA MET A 195 -2.05 -12.91 8.22
C MET A 195 -3.25 -13.64 8.82
N ASN A 196 -4.43 -13.05 8.78
CA ASN A 196 -5.66 -13.71 9.23
C ASN A 196 -6.00 -14.94 8.37
N SER A 197 -5.88 -14.79 7.04
CA SER A 197 -6.12 -15.90 6.10
C SER A 197 -5.13 -17.05 6.32
N PHE A 198 -3.87 -16.74 6.62
CA PHE A 198 -2.86 -17.73 6.96
C PHE A 198 -3.23 -18.51 8.23
N ALA A 199 -3.67 -17.81 9.28
CA ALA A 199 -4.11 -18.46 10.51
C ALA A 199 -5.32 -19.39 10.27
N TYR A 200 -6.30 -18.95 9.47
CA TYR A 200 -7.45 -19.80 9.09
C TYR A 200 -7.00 -20.99 8.25
N ALA A 201 -6.09 -20.80 7.28
CA ALA A 201 -5.58 -21.90 6.46
C ALA A 201 -4.89 -22.96 7.32
N LEU A 202 -4.05 -22.55 8.27
CA LEU A 202 -3.42 -23.49 9.23
C LEU A 202 -4.47 -24.26 10.05
N GLY A 203 -5.50 -23.57 10.53
CA GLY A 203 -6.61 -24.20 11.25
C GLY A 203 -7.33 -25.26 10.41
N PHE A 204 -7.67 -24.94 9.16
CA PHE A 204 -8.30 -25.87 8.23
C PHE A 204 -7.40 -27.07 7.90
N ILE A 205 -6.12 -26.83 7.63
CA ILE A 205 -5.13 -27.88 7.37
C ILE A 205 -5.07 -28.82 8.60
N TYR A 206 -5.00 -28.25 9.81
CA TYR A 206 -4.96 -29.04 11.04
C TYR A 206 -6.20 -29.91 11.19
N LEU A 207 -7.42 -29.37 11.02
CA LEU A 207 -8.67 -30.11 11.11
C LEU A 207 -8.76 -31.24 10.06
N LEU A 208 -8.34 -30.94 8.83
CA LEU A 208 -8.27 -31.93 7.75
C LEU A 208 -7.31 -33.08 8.12
N LEU A 209 -6.15 -32.75 8.67
CA LEU A 209 -5.19 -33.74 9.12
C LEU A 209 -5.69 -34.56 10.29
N VAL A 210 -6.43 -33.96 11.23
CA VAL A 210 -7.10 -34.71 12.32
C VAL A 210 -8.07 -35.72 11.77
N ALA A 211 -8.88 -35.32 10.78
CA ALA A 211 -9.80 -36.25 10.10
C ALA A 211 -9.05 -37.37 9.34
N LEU A 212 -7.95 -37.02 8.65
CA LEU A 212 -7.17 -37.99 7.87
C LEU A 212 -6.42 -39.01 8.74
N PHE A 213 -5.89 -38.57 9.89
CA PHE A 213 -5.07 -39.44 10.75
C PHE A 213 -5.83 -40.02 11.95
N SER A 214 -7.10 -39.67 12.10
CA SER A 214 -7.96 -40.06 13.27
C SER A 214 -7.24 -39.86 14.61
N SER A 215 -6.47 -38.79 14.74
CA SER A 215 -5.62 -38.48 15.89
C SER A 215 -5.38 -36.98 15.99
N PHE A 216 -5.35 -36.41 17.18
CA PHE A 216 -5.04 -34.99 17.40
C PHE A 216 -3.52 -34.71 17.50
N LEU A 217 -2.72 -35.66 17.95
CA LEU A 217 -1.29 -35.45 18.21
C LEU A 217 -0.44 -35.53 16.94
N ARG A 218 -0.74 -36.45 16.01
CA ARG A 218 0.02 -36.59 14.77
C ARG A 218 -0.06 -35.37 13.87
N PRO A 219 -1.25 -34.76 13.66
CA PRO A 219 -1.34 -33.49 12.95
C PRO A 219 -0.51 -32.38 13.58
N PHE A 220 -0.43 -32.32 14.90
CA PHE A 220 0.38 -31.33 15.59
C PHE A 220 1.87 -31.44 15.26
N ILE A 221 2.41 -32.67 15.18
CA ILE A 221 3.80 -32.90 14.72
C ILE A 221 3.99 -32.42 13.28
N VAL A 222 3.04 -32.72 12.38
CA VAL A 222 3.08 -32.27 11.01
C VAL A 222 3.06 -30.73 10.95
N MET A 223 2.21 -30.07 11.71
CA MET A 223 2.14 -28.62 11.76
C MET A 223 3.42 -27.94 12.28
N LEU A 224 4.19 -28.64 13.13
CA LEU A 224 5.49 -28.12 13.58
C LEU A 224 6.48 -27.93 12.42
N THR A 225 6.37 -28.71 11.35
CA THR A 225 7.20 -28.55 10.16
C THR A 225 6.94 -27.22 9.45
N VAL A 226 5.72 -26.65 9.55
CA VAL A 226 5.39 -25.34 9.01
C VAL A 226 6.15 -24.23 9.75
N ALA A 227 6.23 -24.30 11.08
CA ALA A 227 6.99 -23.33 11.86
C ALA A 227 8.48 -23.34 11.47
N LEU A 228 9.03 -24.54 11.24
CA LEU A 228 10.40 -24.69 10.75
C LEU A 228 10.58 -24.18 9.32
N ALA A 229 9.58 -24.35 8.46
CA ALA A 229 9.61 -23.81 7.11
C ALA A 229 9.60 -22.27 7.11
N VAL A 230 8.77 -21.65 7.95
CA VAL A 230 8.75 -20.20 8.14
C VAL A 230 10.13 -19.70 8.61
N SER A 231 10.71 -20.35 9.62
CA SER A 231 12.06 -20.03 10.09
C SER A 231 13.11 -20.20 8.98
N GLY A 232 12.97 -21.25 8.17
CA GLY A 232 13.79 -21.50 6.99
C GLY A 232 13.67 -20.42 5.91
N SER A 233 12.48 -19.85 5.73
CA SER A 233 12.28 -18.73 4.82
C SER A 233 13.03 -17.48 5.25
N PHE A 234 12.98 -17.13 6.55
CA PHE A 234 13.75 -16.02 7.08
C PHE A 234 15.27 -16.25 6.97
N LEU A 235 15.73 -17.47 7.24
CA LEU A 235 17.14 -17.82 7.05
C LEU A 235 17.56 -17.75 5.56
N GLY A 236 16.69 -18.16 4.64
CA GLY A 236 16.94 -18.05 3.20
C GLY A 236 17.08 -16.60 2.74
N ILE A 237 16.18 -15.71 3.21
CA ILE A 237 16.22 -14.29 2.91
C ILE A 237 17.51 -13.65 3.49
N THR A 238 17.83 -13.92 4.75
CA THR A 238 19.04 -13.37 5.39
C THR A 238 20.31 -13.88 4.75
N TRP A 239 20.35 -15.16 4.36
CA TRP A 239 21.47 -15.74 3.63
C TRP A 239 21.68 -15.09 2.26
N ASN A 240 20.60 -14.91 1.50
CA ASN A 240 20.67 -14.27 0.18
C ASN A 240 21.13 -12.81 0.30
N ASN A 241 20.59 -12.07 1.26
CA ASN A 241 21.01 -10.70 1.54
C ASN A 241 22.51 -10.63 1.94
N TRP A 242 22.96 -11.55 2.80
CA TRP A 242 24.38 -11.64 3.21
C TRP A 242 25.29 -11.98 2.03
N PHE A 243 24.91 -12.93 1.18
CA PHE A 243 25.66 -13.32 -0.01
C PHE A 243 25.77 -12.20 -1.02
N GLN A 244 24.67 -11.51 -1.30
CA GLN A 244 24.69 -10.35 -2.19
C GLN A 244 25.55 -9.20 -1.64
N ARG A 245 25.49 -8.97 -0.32
CA ARG A 245 26.33 -7.96 0.33
C ARG A 245 27.83 -8.25 0.17
N GLY A 246 28.23 -9.48 0.34
CA GLY A 246 29.63 -9.90 0.16
C GLY A 246 30.12 -9.60 -1.26
N ASN A 247 29.38 -10.06 -2.25
CA ASN A 247 29.71 -9.89 -3.66
C ASN A 247 29.76 -8.41 -4.08
N ILE A 248 28.79 -7.59 -3.63
CA ILE A 248 28.75 -6.16 -3.95
C ILE A 248 29.91 -5.40 -3.29
N LEU A 249 30.21 -5.70 -2.02
CA LEU A 249 31.33 -5.09 -1.32
C LEU A 249 32.67 -5.40 -2.02
N GLU A 250 32.85 -6.65 -2.46
CA GLU A 250 34.05 -7.09 -3.16
C GLU A 250 34.21 -6.33 -4.49
N ILE A 251 33.15 -6.24 -5.30
CA ILE A 251 33.14 -5.47 -6.57
C ILE A 251 33.39 -3.99 -6.34
N LEU A 252 32.74 -3.37 -5.34
CA LEU A 252 32.91 -1.94 -5.05
C LEU A 252 34.31 -1.62 -4.51
N GLN A 253 34.94 -2.53 -3.77
CA GLN A 253 36.32 -2.41 -3.30
C GLN A 253 37.32 -2.56 -4.44
N GLU A 254 37.11 -3.51 -5.35
CA GLU A 254 37.95 -3.73 -6.53
C GLU A 254 37.95 -2.49 -7.45
N TRP A 255 36.78 -1.85 -7.59
CA TRP A 255 36.63 -0.61 -8.38
C TRP A 255 37.02 0.66 -7.61
N LYS A 256 37.55 0.53 -6.37
CA LYS A 256 37.98 1.64 -5.50
C LYS A 256 36.92 2.75 -5.34
N VAL A 257 35.63 2.35 -5.26
CA VAL A 257 34.53 3.31 -5.12
C VAL A 257 34.59 3.95 -3.73
N PRO A 258 34.61 5.30 -3.62
CA PRO A 258 34.56 5.98 -2.34
C PRO A 258 33.26 5.60 -1.59
N ASN A 259 33.36 5.31 -0.29
CA ASN A 259 32.22 4.91 0.55
C ASN A 259 31.52 3.59 0.13
N ALA A 260 32.27 2.63 -0.40
CA ALA A 260 31.75 1.31 -0.82
C ALA A 260 30.87 0.64 0.25
N GLN A 261 31.21 0.76 1.54
CA GLN A 261 30.42 0.24 2.65
C GLN A 261 29.04 0.91 2.79
N ALA A 262 28.99 2.23 2.63
CA ALA A 262 27.73 2.97 2.68
C ALA A 262 26.86 2.65 1.45
N MET A 263 27.46 2.54 0.26
CA MET A 263 26.74 2.12 -0.95
C MET A 263 26.20 0.69 -0.84
N ALA A 264 26.97 -0.24 -0.30
CA ALA A 264 26.50 -1.61 -0.08
C ALA A 264 25.42 -1.70 1.00
N ALA A 265 25.42 -0.79 1.99
CA ALA A 265 24.34 -0.68 2.98
C ALA A 265 23.03 -0.15 2.35
N ASP A 266 23.14 0.63 1.27
CA ASP A 266 22.01 1.22 0.55
C ASP A 266 21.47 0.33 -0.58
N TRP A 267 22.10 -0.82 -0.82
CA TRP A 267 21.67 -1.74 -1.87
C TRP A 267 20.29 -2.33 -1.57
N ASN A 268 19.56 -2.61 -2.63
CA ASN A 268 18.16 -3.07 -2.55
C ASN A 268 18.06 -4.48 -1.93
N TRP A 269 17.99 -4.54 -0.60
CA TRP A 269 17.83 -5.78 0.13
C TRP A 269 16.46 -6.41 -0.13
N ILE A 270 16.41 -7.73 -0.14
CA ILE A 270 15.14 -8.45 -0.12
C ILE A 270 14.44 -8.12 1.19
N THR A 271 13.34 -7.39 1.08
CA THR A 271 12.48 -7.01 2.20
C THR A 271 11.37 -8.03 2.40
N PHE A 272 10.83 -8.07 3.60
CA PHE A 272 9.67 -8.89 3.93
C PHE A 272 8.40 -8.14 3.48
N ASP A 273 8.09 -8.24 2.18
CA ASP A 273 6.95 -7.61 1.54
C ASP A 273 5.74 -8.56 1.46
N ILE A 274 4.61 -8.06 0.94
CA ILE A 274 3.38 -8.84 0.79
C ILE A 274 3.56 -10.07 -0.09
N LEU A 275 4.37 -9.98 -1.15
CA LEU A 275 4.64 -11.11 -2.04
C LEU A 275 5.49 -12.18 -1.35
N THR A 276 6.44 -11.77 -0.51
CA THR A 276 7.20 -12.67 0.35
C THR A 276 6.30 -13.38 1.36
N GLN A 277 5.37 -12.66 1.99
CA GLN A 277 4.37 -13.24 2.89
C GLN A 277 3.46 -14.25 2.16
N LEU A 278 3.00 -13.91 0.96
CA LEU A 278 2.24 -14.83 0.12
C LEU A 278 3.04 -16.11 -0.17
N GLY A 279 4.34 -15.98 -0.45
CA GLY A 279 5.25 -17.11 -0.61
C GLY A 279 5.28 -18.03 0.60
N ILE A 280 5.29 -17.48 1.82
CA ILE A 280 5.25 -18.26 3.06
C ILE A 280 3.91 -19.00 3.23
N VAL A 281 2.80 -18.37 2.87
CA VAL A 281 1.47 -19.04 2.87
C VAL A 281 1.46 -20.25 1.94
N ILE A 282 1.97 -20.07 0.72
CA ILE A 282 2.09 -21.15 -0.27
C ILE A 282 3.02 -22.27 0.25
N LEU A 283 4.15 -21.89 0.85
CA LEU A 283 5.13 -22.81 1.42
C LEU A 283 4.51 -23.72 2.48
N ALA A 284 3.64 -23.20 3.34
CA ALA A 284 2.99 -23.99 4.37
C ALA A 284 2.22 -25.17 3.78
N GLY A 285 1.49 -24.97 2.67
CA GLY A 285 0.79 -26.05 1.97
C GLY A 285 1.73 -27.09 1.37
N ILE A 286 2.84 -26.66 0.78
CA ILE A 286 3.83 -27.56 0.15
C ILE A 286 4.54 -28.42 1.19
N VAL A 287 4.95 -27.82 2.32
CA VAL A 287 5.71 -28.50 3.37
C VAL A 287 4.86 -29.53 4.10
N VAL A 288 3.61 -29.19 4.40
CA VAL A 288 2.67 -30.12 5.06
C VAL A 288 2.45 -31.37 4.19
N ASN A 289 2.38 -31.22 2.87
CA ASN A 289 2.22 -32.35 1.95
C ASN A 289 3.37 -33.37 2.07
N ASN A 290 4.62 -32.90 2.21
CA ASN A 290 5.76 -33.79 2.37
C ASN A 290 5.69 -34.60 3.68
N ALA A 291 5.28 -33.97 4.77
CA ALA A 291 5.13 -34.64 6.06
C ALA A 291 3.96 -35.63 6.06
N ILE A 292 2.84 -35.30 5.39
CA ILE A 292 1.68 -36.19 5.22
C ILE A 292 2.10 -37.50 4.57
N LEU A 293 2.91 -37.46 3.51
CA LEU A 293 3.34 -38.65 2.77
C LEU A 293 4.08 -39.65 3.66
N ILE A 294 4.91 -39.19 4.61
CA ILE A 294 5.63 -40.07 5.54
C ILE A 294 4.65 -40.69 6.54
N VAL A 295 3.82 -39.89 7.18
CA VAL A 295 2.87 -40.34 8.22
C VAL A 295 1.82 -41.30 7.61
N HIS A 296 1.26 -40.94 6.45
CA HIS A 296 0.29 -41.81 5.77
C HIS A 296 0.90 -43.15 5.37
N GLN A 297 2.13 -43.19 4.85
CA GLN A 297 2.82 -44.45 4.51
C GLN A 297 3.06 -45.29 5.77
N MET A 298 3.45 -44.66 6.89
CA MET A 298 3.62 -45.35 8.17
C MET A 298 2.31 -46.02 8.62
N LEU A 299 1.19 -45.28 8.55
CA LEU A 299 -0.12 -45.84 8.89
C LEU A 299 -0.53 -47.02 8.02
N ASN A 300 -0.23 -46.95 6.72
CA ASN A 300 -0.50 -48.07 5.79
C ASN A 300 0.36 -49.30 6.12
N ASN A 301 1.63 -49.10 6.47
CA ASN A 301 2.51 -50.18 6.88
C ASN A 301 2.06 -50.83 8.21
N ILE A 302 1.55 -50.03 9.17
CA ILE A 302 0.95 -50.54 10.40
C ILE A 302 -0.34 -51.34 10.11
N LYS A 303 -1.20 -50.84 9.21
CA LYS A 303 -2.38 -51.58 8.74
C LYS A 303 -2.02 -52.93 8.11
N ALA A 304 -0.90 -52.98 7.41
CA ALA A 304 -0.34 -54.20 6.83
C ALA A 304 0.24 -55.18 7.88
N GLY A 305 0.21 -54.85 9.17
CA GLY A 305 0.63 -55.73 10.25
C GLY A 305 2.05 -55.53 10.77
N MET A 306 2.78 -54.53 10.26
CA MET A 306 4.15 -54.21 10.75
C MET A 306 4.15 -53.60 12.11
N GLY A 307 5.24 -53.77 12.88
CA GLY A 307 5.46 -53.08 14.11
C GLY A 307 5.63 -51.55 13.87
N GLU A 308 5.21 -50.70 14.82
CA GLU A 308 5.21 -49.23 14.63
C GLU A 308 6.58 -48.67 14.26
N ARG A 309 7.65 -49.14 14.91
CA ARG A 309 9.03 -48.68 14.65
C ARG A 309 9.54 -49.14 13.28
N GLU A 310 9.24 -50.37 12.91
CA GLU A 310 9.59 -50.91 11.61
C GLU A 310 8.82 -50.24 10.46
N ALA A 311 7.52 -50.04 10.66
CA ALA A 311 6.64 -49.29 9.76
C ALA A 311 7.14 -47.85 9.51
N LEU A 312 7.62 -47.17 10.54
CA LEU A 312 8.16 -45.82 10.46
C LEU A 312 9.46 -45.80 9.65
N LEU A 313 10.41 -46.66 9.97
CA LEU A 313 11.71 -46.75 9.26
C LEU A 313 11.50 -47.08 7.77
N LEU A 314 10.65 -48.07 7.46
CA LEU A 314 10.33 -48.41 6.08
C LEU A 314 9.68 -47.26 5.33
N SER A 315 8.80 -46.50 5.99
CA SER A 315 8.13 -45.32 5.41
C SER A 315 9.13 -44.22 5.04
N CYS A 316 10.10 -43.94 5.92
CA CYS A 316 11.18 -43.01 5.61
C CYS A 316 12.02 -43.45 4.42
N GLN A 317 12.41 -44.71 4.36
CA GLN A 317 13.20 -45.27 3.26
C GLN A 317 12.47 -45.22 1.92
N THR A 318 11.19 -45.58 1.88
CA THR A 318 10.39 -45.61 0.67
C THR A 318 10.02 -44.23 0.17
N ARG A 319 9.81 -43.26 1.05
CA ARG A 319 9.38 -41.90 0.72
C ARG A 319 10.53 -40.92 0.54
N LEU A 320 11.75 -41.22 0.95
CA LEU A 320 12.92 -40.37 0.80
C LEU A 320 13.13 -39.92 -0.65
N ARG A 321 13.16 -40.87 -1.59
CA ARG A 321 13.37 -40.55 -3.02
C ARG A 321 12.28 -39.67 -3.62
N PRO A 322 10.97 -39.99 -3.51
CA PRO A 322 9.91 -39.15 -4.03
C PRO A 322 9.94 -37.71 -3.45
N ILE A 323 10.15 -37.58 -2.13
CA ILE A 323 10.20 -36.26 -1.47
C ILE A 323 11.40 -35.45 -1.97
N MET A 324 12.58 -36.06 -2.04
CA MET A 324 13.76 -35.35 -2.56
C MET A 324 13.61 -34.94 -4.02
N MET A 325 13.02 -35.79 -4.86
CA MET A 325 12.78 -35.45 -6.28
C MET A 325 11.83 -34.23 -6.41
N THR A 326 10.73 -34.21 -5.66
CA THR A 326 9.78 -33.08 -5.70
C THR A 326 10.40 -31.79 -5.17
N VAL A 327 11.14 -31.86 -4.08
CA VAL A 327 11.81 -30.70 -3.47
C VAL A 327 12.88 -30.12 -4.38
N ILE A 328 13.77 -30.98 -4.90
CA ILE A 328 14.82 -30.54 -5.83
C ILE A 328 14.20 -29.89 -7.07
N SER A 329 13.20 -30.54 -7.68
CA SER A 329 12.50 -29.97 -8.84
C SER A 329 11.86 -28.62 -8.52
N SER A 330 11.21 -28.49 -7.35
CA SER A 330 10.59 -27.23 -6.93
C SER A 330 11.63 -26.14 -6.69
N VAL A 331 12.74 -26.45 -6.00
CA VAL A 331 13.84 -25.50 -5.76
C VAL A 331 14.43 -25.01 -7.08
N PHE A 332 14.75 -25.91 -8.00
CA PHE A 332 15.25 -25.51 -9.33
C PHE A 332 14.25 -24.68 -10.12
N GLY A 333 12.96 -25.00 -10.04
CA GLY A 333 11.90 -24.19 -10.67
C GLY A 333 11.77 -22.78 -10.11
N MET A 334 12.20 -22.54 -8.86
CA MET A 334 12.14 -21.23 -8.20
C MET A 334 13.42 -20.41 -8.35
N ILE A 335 14.53 -20.98 -8.83
CA ILE A 335 15.79 -20.26 -9.06
C ILE A 335 15.60 -19.01 -9.95
N PRO A 336 14.91 -19.10 -11.11
CA PRO A 336 14.69 -17.92 -11.93
C PRO A 336 13.94 -16.80 -11.20
N LEU A 337 13.04 -17.17 -10.27
CA LEU A 337 12.27 -16.21 -9.47
C LEU A 337 13.13 -15.50 -8.42
N ALA A 338 14.07 -16.24 -7.80
CA ALA A 338 14.95 -15.71 -6.74
C ALA A 338 16.11 -14.86 -7.29
N PHE A 339 16.62 -15.21 -8.50
CA PHE A 339 17.83 -14.61 -9.07
C PHE A 339 17.60 -13.92 -10.42
N GLY A 340 16.35 -13.87 -10.90
CA GLY A 340 16.03 -13.24 -12.18
C GLY A 340 16.35 -11.75 -12.18
N GLU A 341 16.82 -11.24 -13.32
CA GLU A 341 17.10 -9.84 -13.57
C GLU A 341 16.07 -9.29 -14.58
N GLY A 342 15.57 -8.08 -14.32
CA GLY A 342 14.64 -7.39 -15.21
C GLY A 342 13.56 -6.62 -14.47
N ALA A 343 12.87 -5.72 -15.20
CA ALA A 343 11.80 -4.92 -14.64
C ALA A 343 10.64 -5.80 -14.15
N GLY A 344 10.32 -5.73 -12.86
CA GLY A 344 9.26 -6.50 -12.22
C GLY A 344 9.72 -7.80 -11.55
N THR A 345 10.90 -8.35 -11.85
CA THR A 345 11.42 -9.54 -11.15
C THR A 345 11.79 -9.24 -9.71
N GLU A 346 12.14 -7.99 -9.41
CA GLU A 346 12.46 -7.50 -8.06
C GLU A 346 11.35 -7.78 -7.07
N LEU A 347 10.08 -7.66 -7.50
CA LEU A 347 8.91 -7.90 -6.67
C LEU A 347 8.78 -9.38 -6.23
N TYR A 348 9.20 -10.32 -7.07
CA TYR A 348 9.07 -11.76 -6.82
C TYR A 348 10.31 -12.38 -6.19
N ARG A 349 11.43 -11.65 -6.14
CA ARG A 349 12.70 -12.17 -5.62
C ARG A 349 12.60 -12.58 -4.15
N GLY A 350 11.90 -11.80 -3.32
CA GLY A 350 11.64 -12.11 -1.92
C GLY A 350 10.86 -13.42 -1.77
N MET A 351 9.78 -13.57 -2.55
CA MET A 351 8.96 -14.78 -2.57
C MET A 351 9.79 -16.01 -3.00
N GLY A 352 10.53 -15.93 -4.10
CA GLY A 352 11.37 -17.04 -4.60
C GLY A 352 12.40 -17.47 -3.56
N THR A 353 13.09 -16.52 -2.95
CA THR A 353 14.12 -16.77 -1.91
C THR A 353 13.52 -17.40 -0.66
N ALA A 354 12.36 -16.89 -0.20
CA ALA A 354 11.65 -17.45 0.95
C ALA A 354 11.21 -18.89 0.72
N LEU A 355 10.70 -19.20 -0.49
CA LEU A 355 10.28 -20.53 -0.86
C LEU A 355 11.47 -21.50 -0.93
N ILE A 356 12.59 -21.10 -1.56
CA ILE A 356 13.81 -21.93 -1.66
C ILE A 356 14.36 -22.22 -0.25
N GLY A 357 14.54 -21.19 0.57
CA GLY A 357 15.07 -21.32 1.94
C GLY A 357 14.15 -22.16 2.82
N GLY A 358 12.86 -21.85 2.82
CA GLY A 358 11.88 -22.55 3.62
C GLY A 358 11.70 -24.02 3.22
N LEU A 359 11.61 -24.30 1.91
CA LEU A 359 11.46 -25.68 1.43
C LEU A 359 12.70 -26.53 1.68
N SER A 360 13.90 -25.99 1.46
CA SER A 360 15.16 -26.69 1.70
C SER A 360 15.32 -27.07 3.18
N ILE A 361 15.16 -26.10 4.07
CA ILE A 361 15.33 -26.33 5.51
C ILE A 361 14.23 -27.23 6.06
N SER A 362 12.97 -26.95 5.73
CA SER A 362 11.85 -27.75 6.21
C SER A 362 11.93 -29.20 5.76
N THR A 363 12.43 -29.47 4.54
CA THR A 363 12.57 -30.84 4.05
C THR A 363 13.57 -31.63 4.87
N VAL A 364 14.73 -31.05 5.18
CA VAL A 364 15.72 -31.68 6.06
C VAL A 364 15.09 -32.01 7.42
N PHE A 365 14.43 -31.03 8.03
CA PHE A 365 13.78 -31.26 9.31
C PHE A 365 12.62 -32.25 9.22
N THR A 366 11.82 -32.23 8.17
CA THR A 366 10.71 -33.17 7.98
C THR A 366 11.22 -34.61 7.93
N LEU A 367 12.33 -34.86 7.26
CA LEU A 367 12.91 -36.20 7.12
C LEU A 367 13.51 -36.74 8.45
N PHE A 368 13.97 -35.86 9.33
CA PHE A 368 14.57 -36.26 10.60
C PHE A 368 13.64 -36.03 11.79
N LEU A 369 13.04 -34.86 11.91
CA LEU A 369 12.28 -34.47 13.09
C LEU A 369 10.94 -35.20 13.19
N VAL A 370 10.21 -35.34 12.06
CA VAL A 370 8.90 -35.99 12.07
C VAL A 370 9.01 -37.45 12.54
N PRO A 371 9.93 -38.29 11.99
CA PRO A 371 10.12 -39.65 12.48
C PRO A 371 10.51 -39.73 13.95
N VAL A 372 11.42 -38.85 14.40
CA VAL A 372 11.88 -38.81 15.80
C VAL A 372 10.71 -38.45 16.75
N LEU A 373 9.93 -37.44 16.42
CA LEU A 373 8.79 -37.04 17.24
C LEU A 373 7.70 -38.09 17.27
N ILE A 374 7.42 -38.77 16.18
CA ILE A 374 6.47 -39.89 16.15
C ILE A 374 6.97 -41.06 16.98
N SER A 375 8.27 -41.41 16.88
CA SER A 375 8.85 -42.47 17.74
C SER A 375 8.75 -42.13 19.22
N LEU A 376 9.01 -40.86 19.58
CA LEU A 376 8.92 -40.38 20.96
C LEU A 376 7.47 -40.41 21.46
N LEU A 377 6.48 -40.06 20.67
CA LEU A 377 5.08 -40.17 21.04
C LEU A 377 4.68 -41.63 21.28
N ASN A 378 5.15 -42.56 20.46
CA ASN A 378 4.88 -43.98 20.63
C ASN A 378 5.51 -44.50 21.93
N ASP A 379 6.75 -44.10 22.24
CA ASP A 379 7.43 -44.44 23.47
C ASP A 379 6.74 -43.86 24.73
N MET A 380 6.06 -42.74 24.61
CA MET A 380 5.22 -42.13 25.66
C MET A 380 3.86 -42.81 25.88
N GLY A 381 3.56 -43.89 25.14
CA GLY A 381 2.35 -44.69 25.33
C GLY A 381 1.16 -44.26 24.47
N PHE A 382 1.34 -43.30 23.52
CA PHE A 382 0.32 -42.91 22.53
C PHE A 382 0.33 -43.87 21.33
N HIS A 383 0.20 -45.19 21.61
CA HIS A 383 0.20 -46.23 20.57
C HIS A 383 -1.00 -46.11 19.65
N THR A 384 -0.79 -46.46 18.40
CA THR A 384 -1.89 -46.63 17.47
C THR A 384 -2.64 -47.93 17.82
N LYS A 385 -3.83 -47.88 18.40
CA LYS A 385 -4.61 -49.06 18.62
C LYS A 385 -4.92 -49.74 17.29
N LYS A 386 -4.37 -50.93 17.10
CA LYS A 386 -4.55 -51.76 15.90
C LYS A 386 -6.05 -52.05 15.61
N GLU A 387 -6.88 -52.06 16.65
CA GLU A 387 -8.33 -52.31 16.57
C GLU A 387 -9.09 -51.13 15.94
N ASP A 388 -8.67 -49.87 16.17
CA ASP A 388 -9.35 -48.69 15.63
C ASP A 388 -9.11 -48.54 14.13
N LEU A 389 -7.90 -48.90 13.66
CA LEU A 389 -7.54 -48.86 12.25
C LEU A 389 -8.19 -49.98 11.40
N VAL A 390 -8.47 -51.14 12.00
CA VAL A 390 -9.14 -52.27 11.31
C VAL A 390 -10.66 -51.99 11.18
N LYS A 391 -11.28 -51.34 12.15
CA LYS A 391 -12.68 -50.93 12.06
C LYS A 391 -12.94 -49.90 10.98
N GLU A 392 -12.03 -49.00 10.74
CA GLU A 392 -12.11 -47.93 9.70
C GLU A 392 -11.98 -48.51 8.26
N SER A 393 -11.35 -49.67 8.09
CA SER A 393 -11.22 -50.34 6.79
C SER A 393 -12.43 -51.19 6.39
N LEU A 394 -13.42 -51.32 7.27
CA LEU A 394 -14.67 -52.14 7.07
C LEU A 394 -15.91 -51.27 6.79
N HIS A 395 -15.79 -49.96 6.76
CA HIS A 395 -16.74 -48.97 6.29
C HIS A 395 -16.21 -48.19 5.07
#